data_065ae056b870625aaecc98115d64dbfc
#
_entry.id   065ae056b870625aaecc98115d64dbfc
#
_cell.length_a   1.000
_cell.length_b   1.000
_cell.length_c   1.000
_cell.angle_alpha   90.00
_cell.angle_beta   90.00
_cell.angle_gamma   90.00
#
_symmetry.space_group_name_H-M   'P 1'
#
loop_
_entity.id
_entity.type
_entity.pdbx_description
1 polymer ?
#
loop_
_entity_poly.entity_id
_entity_poly.type
_entity_poly.pdbx_seq_one_letter_code
_entity_poly.pdbx_strand_id
1 'polypeptide(L)'
;MAHYRASVEEAEALVLELLRQHGASSASAASVARALVEAQLQGKPNVGLAHLPAYLDSLKEGRADGQSEPVLETPAPAVLRVDARQNFPQLAFDLACDAFVSAAQNCGIAVLSICNGYTSGELGYYVRRLTDHGLVGLGMTNAGPALMAASGGTTPVFCTNPLAFAVPRKSGPPLVIDQSSSATALVKILKAAESGEAIPEGWALDSNGKPTRDPKEALRGVFLAFGGQRGANLALMVELLAAGVTGANWSVDAPAFNKGERCPGTGVLLIALQPDLLLGADFDERCEAYLTRLAEDHHAHLPGIQRGLQAQERRERGIEVPSELWQRLQELRDLKDEYDLSKLKKQPNPYVSRLK
;
A
#
# COMPACT_ATOMS: atom_id res chain seq x y z
N MET A 1 4.05 -21.35 -14.52
CA MET A 1 3.74 -21.76 -13.12
C MET A 1 2.26 -22.06 -13.05
N ALA A 2 1.86 -23.09 -12.27
CA ALA A 2 0.45 -23.35 -12.04
C ALA A 2 -0.18 -22.23 -11.21
N HIS A 3 -1.45 -21.91 -11.49
CA HIS A 3 -2.22 -20.92 -10.74
C HIS A 3 -3.45 -21.57 -10.12
N TYR A 4 -3.76 -21.20 -8.90
CA TYR A 4 -5.03 -21.47 -8.24
C TYR A 4 -5.96 -20.29 -8.50
N ARG A 5 -7.25 -20.57 -8.72
CA ARG A 5 -8.27 -19.53 -8.88
C ARG A 5 -9.16 -19.51 -7.65
N ALA A 6 -9.00 -18.46 -6.85
CA ALA A 6 -9.82 -18.23 -5.66
C ALA A 6 -10.97 -17.27 -5.96
N SER A 7 -12.12 -17.43 -5.31
CA SER A 7 -13.10 -16.34 -5.28
C SER A 7 -12.58 -15.16 -4.42
N VAL A 8 -13.20 -14.00 -4.55
CA VAL A 8 -12.85 -12.83 -3.73
C VAL A 8 -13.11 -13.15 -2.25
N GLU A 9 -14.25 -13.74 -1.96
CA GLU A 9 -14.68 -14.12 -0.62
C GLU A 9 -13.73 -15.14 0.02
N GLU A 10 -13.29 -16.16 -0.78
CA GLU A 10 -12.34 -17.17 -0.32
C GLU A 10 -10.99 -16.53 0.02
N ALA A 11 -10.50 -15.60 -0.81
CA ALA A 11 -9.25 -14.91 -0.56
C ALA A 11 -9.33 -13.97 0.65
N GLU A 12 -10.41 -13.19 0.77
CA GLU A 12 -10.63 -12.32 1.93
C GLU A 12 -10.75 -13.13 3.23
N ALA A 13 -11.50 -14.24 3.22
CA ALA A 13 -11.65 -15.10 4.39
C ALA A 13 -10.30 -15.70 4.84
N LEU A 14 -9.48 -16.19 3.90
CA LEU A 14 -8.15 -16.72 4.21
C LEU A 14 -7.23 -15.65 4.81
N VAL A 15 -7.18 -14.45 4.20
CA VAL A 15 -6.34 -13.35 4.69
C VAL A 15 -6.80 -12.88 6.07
N LEU A 16 -8.10 -12.70 6.27
CA LEU A 16 -8.69 -12.27 7.53
C LEU A 16 -8.38 -13.27 8.65
N GLU A 17 -8.55 -14.56 8.38
CA GLU A 17 -8.26 -15.63 9.33
C GLU A 17 -6.78 -15.64 9.73
N LEU A 18 -5.87 -15.60 8.76
CA LEU A 18 -4.43 -15.57 8.99
C LEU A 18 -4.00 -14.36 9.83
N LEU A 19 -4.50 -13.17 9.52
CA LEU A 19 -4.20 -11.96 10.28
C LEU A 19 -4.68 -12.06 11.73
N ARG A 20 -5.89 -12.57 11.96
CA ARG A 20 -6.43 -12.80 13.31
C ARG A 20 -5.62 -13.83 14.11
N GLN A 21 -5.27 -14.94 13.48
CA GLN A 21 -4.43 -15.97 14.09
C GLN A 21 -3.05 -15.40 14.48
N HIS A 22 -2.54 -14.37 13.78
CA HIS A 22 -1.26 -13.73 14.07
C HIS A 22 -1.37 -12.50 14.98
N GLY A 23 -2.54 -12.25 15.56
CA GLY A 23 -2.71 -11.25 16.60
C GLY A 23 -3.34 -9.94 16.14
N ALA A 24 -3.88 -9.84 14.92
CA ALA A 24 -4.66 -8.68 14.53
C ALA A 24 -6.08 -8.71 15.14
N SER A 25 -6.62 -7.55 15.50
CA SER A 25 -8.02 -7.39 15.84
C SER A 25 -8.90 -7.70 14.63
N SER A 26 -10.18 -7.99 14.84
CA SER A 26 -11.12 -8.24 13.75
C SER A 26 -11.21 -7.05 12.78
N ALA A 27 -11.16 -5.83 13.30
CA ALA A 27 -11.20 -4.62 12.49
C ALA A 27 -9.91 -4.45 11.66
N SER A 28 -8.73 -4.61 12.29
CA SER A 28 -7.43 -4.55 11.60
C SER A 28 -7.34 -5.61 10.49
N ALA A 29 -7.72 -6.85 10.81
CA ALA A 29 -7.69 -7.96 9.86
C ALA A 29 -8.62 -7.71 8.68
N ALA A 30 -9.84 -7.21 8.89
CA ALA A 30 -10.80 -6.93 7.82
C ALA A 30 -10.31 -5.80 6.90
N SER A 31 -9.76 -4.72 7.46
CA SER A 31 -9.23 -3.59 6.67
C SER A 31 -8.04 -4.00 5.79
N VAL A 32 -7.11 -4.78 6.35
CA VAL A 32 -5.95 -5.27 5.60
C VAL A 32 -6.37 -6.31 4.55
N ALA A 33 -7.27 -7.25 4.90
CA ALA A 33 -7.75 -8.27 3.96
C ALA A 33 -8.37 -7.62 2.71
N ARG A 34 -9.28 -6.67 2.90
CA ARG A 34 -9.88 -5.90 1.81
C ARG A 34 -8.82 -5.22 0.94
N ALA A 35 -7.85 -4.54 1.54
CA ALA A 35 -6.82 -3.82 0.79
C ALA A 35 -5.90 -4.75 -0.02
N LEU A 36 -5.50 -5.89 0.55
CA LEU A 36 -4.65 -6.87 -0.15
C LEU A 36 -5.39 -7.56 -1.30
N VAL A 37 -6.66 -7.91 -1.11
CA VAL A 37 -7.47 -8.52 -2.15
C VAL A 37 -7.78 -7.51 -3.26
N GLU A 38 -8.08 -6.25 -2.93
CA GLU A 38 -8.24 -5.20 -3.93
C GLU A 38 -6.96 -4.99 -4.75
N ALA A 39 -5.79 -4.96 -4.13
CA ALA A 39 -4.53 -4.87 -4.84
C ALA A 39 -4.30 -6.07 -5.77
N GLN A 40 -4.69 -7.28 -5.34
CA GLN A 40 -4.64 -8.49 -6.17
C GLN A 40 -5.58 -8.39 -7.37
N LEU A 41 -6.81 -7.91 -7.18
CA LEU A 41 -7.77 -7.63 -8.25
C LEU A 41 -7.21 -6.64 -9.27
N GLN A 42 -6.52 -5.60 -8.82
CA GLN A 42 -5.85 -4.62 -9.68
C GLN A 42 -4.59 -5.17 -10.40
N GLY A 43 -4.25 -6.46 -10.22
CA GLY A 43 -3.07 -7.07 -10.83
C GLY A 43 -1.75 -6.57 -10.23
N LYS A 44 -1.75 -6.23 -8.95
CA LYS A 44 -0.58 -5.79 -8.17
C LYS A 44 -0.23 -6.80 -7.07
N PRO A 45 0.13 -8.06 -7.41
CA PRO A 45 0.34 -9.12 -6.42
C PRO A 45 1.41 -8.78 -5.38
N ASN A 46 2.42 -7.98 -5.72
CA ASN A 46 3.51 -7.61 -4.82
C ASN A 46 3.06 -6.75 -3.62
N VAL A 47 1.94 -6.05 -3.74
CA VAL A 47 1.25 -5.32 -2.65
C VAL A 47 -0.12 -5.91 -2.35
N GLY A 48 -0.44 -7.06 -2.97
CA GLY A 48 -1.57 -7.92 -2.73
C GLY A 48 -1.21 -9.15 -1.89
N LEU A 49 -1.70 -10.33 -2.27
CA LEU A 49 -1.53 -11.56 -1.49
C LEU A 49 -0.07 -11.98 -1.28
N ALA A 50 0.82 -11.67 -2.21
CA ALA A 50 2.26 -11.95 -2.03
C ALA A 50 2.90 -11.10 -0.92
N HIS A 51 2.24 -10.02 -0.48
CA HIS A 51 2.73 -9.17 0.62
C HIS A 51 2.21 -9.62 2.00
N LEU A 52 1.21 -10.50 2.06
CA LEU A 52 0.62 -10.98 3.31
C LEU A 52 1.65 -11.57 4.28
N PRO A 53 2.64 -12.39 3.88
CA PRO A 53 3.64 -12.90 4.82
C PRO A 53 4.36 -11.79 5.59
N ALA A 54 4.67 -10.65 4.96
CA ALA A 54 5.31 -9.53 5.64
C ALA A 54 4.40 -8.89 6.71
N TYR A 55 3.09 -8.85 6.50
CA TYR A 55 2.12 -8.43 7.51
C TYR A 55 2.06 -9.41 8.69
N LEU A 56 2.05 -10.72 8.42
CA LEU A 56 2.03 -11.75 9.47
C LEU A 56 3.32 -11.70 10.31
N ASP A 57 4.47 -11.58 9.66
CA ASP A 57 5.76 -11.43 10.34
C ASP A 57 5.82 -10.14 11.16
N SER A 58 5.22 -9.04 10.67
CA SER A 58 5.21 -7.78 11.40
C SER A 58 4.43 -7.84 12.71
N LEU A 59 3.30 -8.54 12.71
CA LEU A 59 2.49 -8.79 13.90
C LEU A 59 3.25 -9.68 14.91
N LYS A 60 3.89 -10.73 14.42
CA LYS A 60 4.66 -11.66 15.23
C LYS A 60 5.89 -11.01 15.88
N GLU A 61 6.58 -10.14 15.17
CA GLU A 61 7.82 -9.49 15.59
C GLU A 61 7.59 -8.11 16.24
N GLY A 62 6.34 -7.68 16.38
CA GLY A 62 5.98 -6.42 17.05
C GLY A 62 6.25 -5.15 16.24
N ARG A 63 6.49 -5.27 14.93
CA ARG A 63 6.60 -4.11 14.03
C ARG A 63 5.25 -3.46 13.75
N ALA A 64 4.18 -4.21 13.83
CA ALA A 64 2.81 -3.71 13.80
C ALA A 64 2.07 -4.14 15.06
N ASP A 65 1.30 -3.21 15.64
CA ASP A 65 0.38 -3.51 16.73
C ASP A 65 -1.03 -3.67 16.16
N GLY A 66 -1.38 -4.89 15.82
CA GLY A 66 -2.68 -5.22 15.23
C GLY A 66 -3.86 -5.08 16.22
N GLN A 67 -3.61 -4.82 17.51
CA GLN A 67 -4.64 -4.65 18.54
C GLN A 67 -4.89 -3.19 18.90
N SER A 68 -3.93 -2.30 18.63
CA SER A 68 -4.11 -0.89 18.95
C SER A 68 -5.25 -0.26 18.16
N GLU A 69 -5.97 0.65 18.79
CA GLU A 69 -7.06 1.41 18.14
C GLU A 69 -6.52 2.74 17.63
N PRO A 70 -6.62 3.04 16.32
CA PRO A 70 -6.26 4.34 15.78
C PRO A 70 -7.10 5.45 16.40
N VAL A 71 -6.54 6.65 16.53
CA VAL A 71 -7.22 7.82 17.11
C VAL A 71 -7.45 8.86 16.04
N LEU A 72 -8.73 9.18 15.81
CA LEU A 72 -9.19 10.21 14.89
C LEU A 72 -9.42 11.54 15.62
N GLU A 73 -8.88 12.61 15.06
CA GLU A 73 -9.13 14.00 15.48
C GLU A 73 -9.56 14.83 14.28
N THR A 74 -10.41 15.83 14.51
CA THR A 74 -10.88 16.78 13.49
C THR A 74 -10.55 18.21 13.91
N PRO A 75 -9.29 18.65 13.74
CA PRO A 75 -8.84 19.97 14.22
C PRO A 75 -9.49 21.14 13.47
N ALA A 76 -10.01 20.92 12.26
CA ALA A 76 -10.78 21.89 11.49
C ALA A 76 -11.82 21.16 10.61
N PRO A 77 -12.88 21.82 10.12
CA PRO A 77 -13.97 21.15 9.37
C PRO A 77 -13.50 20.33 8.14
N ALA A 78 -12.41 20.75 7.49
CA ALA A 78 -11.85 20.07 6.31
C ALA A 78 -10.54 19.33 6.61
N VAL A 79 -10.17 19.15 7.88
CA VAL A 79 -8.90 18.54 8.28
C VAL A 79 -9.13 17.41 9.25
N LEU A 80 -8.77 16.22 8.86
CA LEU A 80 -8.80 15.01 9.68
C LEU A 80 -7.37 14.54 9.95
N ARG A 81 -7.11 14.10 11.18
CA ARG A 81 -5.82 13.56 11.59
C ARG A 81 -6.03 12.24 12.30
N VAL A 82 -5.30 11.21 11.87
CA VAL A 82 -5.33 9.89 12.51
C VAL A 82 -3.94 9.47 12.94
N ASP A 83 -3.79 9.18 14.23
CA ASP A 83 -2.64 8.41 14.71
C ASP A 83 -3.00 6.92 14.62
N ALA A 84 -2.30 6.20 13.73
CA ALA A 84 -2.52 4.76 13.54
C ALA A 84 -2.00 3.92 14.70
N ARG A 85 -1.23 4.49 15.64
CA ARG A 85 -0.70 3.81 16.84
C ARG A 85 0.02 2.50 16.51
N GLN A 86 0.88 2.54 15.49
CA GLN A 86 1.64 1.38 14.96
C GLN A 86 0.76 0.27 14.35
N ASN A 87 -0.54 0.49 14.23
CA ASN A 87 -1.45 -0.38 13.48
C ASN A 87 -1.32 -0.11 11.96
N PHE A 88 -2.18 -0.68 11.17
CA PHE A 88 -2.19 -0.57 9.73
C PHE A 88 -2.89 0.72 9.27
N PRO A 89 -2.29 1.50 8.35
CA PRO A 89 -2.93 2.67 7.77
C PRO A 89 -4.28 2.39 7.11
N GLN A 90 -4.52 1.15 6.69
CA GLN A 90 -5.80 0.69 6.14
C GLN A 90 -6.94 0.83 7.16
N LEU A 91 -6.70 0.42 8.41
CA LEU A 91 -7.66 0.59 9.50
C LEU A 91 -7.87 2.07 9.84
N ALA A 92 -6.77 2.84 9.90
CA ALA A 92 -6.83 4.28 10.16
C ALA A 92 -7.66 5.02 9.10
N PHE A 93 -7.51 4.64 7.84
CA PHE A 93 -8.31 5.16 6.74
C PHE A 93 -9.80 4.75 6.86
N ASP A 94 -10.08 3.47 7.14
CA ASP A 94 -11.46 3.00 7.30
C ASP A 94 -12.18 3.73 8.43
N LEU A 95 -11.50 3.99 9.54
CA LEU A 95 -12.04 4.77 10.67
C LEU A 95 -12.42 6.21 10.25
N ALA A 96 -11.64 6.84 9.39
CA ALA A 96 -11.82 8.23 9.00
C ALA A 96 -12.65 8.42 7.73
N CYS A 97 -12.86 7.38 6.92
CA CYS A 97 -13.34 7.46 5.54
C CYS A 97 -14.65 8.25 5.41
N ASP A 98 -15.68 7.89 6.18
CA ASP A 98 -16.99 8.54 6.07
C ASP A 98 -16.94 10.03 6.48
N ALA A 99 -16.20 10.34 7.54
CA ALA A 99 -16.01 11.72 7.99
C ALA A 99 -15.18 12.53 6.96
N PHE A 100 -14.17 11.91 6.36
CA PHE A 100 -13.33 12.53 5.34
C PHE A 100 -14.10 12.83 4.04
N VAL A 101 -14.90 11.87 3.57
CA VAL A 101 -15.81 12.04 2.43
C VAL A 101 -16.80 13.16 2.70
N SER A 102 -17.47 13.11 3.85
CA SER A 102 -18.44 14.15 4.25
C SER A 102 -17.79 15.54 4.34
N ALA A 103 -16.60 15.65 4.91
CA ALA A 103 -15.87 16.91 4.97
C ALA A 103 -15.55 17.47 3.57
N ALA A 104 -15.07 16.61 2.64
CA ALA A 104 -14.80 17.02 1.27
C ALA A 104 -16.06 17.48 0.53
N GLN A 105 -17.17 16.76 0.68
CA GLN A 105 -18.44 17.09 0.07
C GLN A 105 -19.01 18.42 0.59
N ASN A 106 -18.84 18.72 1.88
CA ASN A 106 -19.36 19.94 2.49
C ASN A 106 -18.45 21.16 2.28
N CYS A 107 -17.13 20.97 2.26
CA CYS A 107 -16.17 22.07 2.18
C CYS A 107 -15.56 22.27 0.77
N GLY A 108 -15.85 21.37 -0.19
CA GLY A 108 -15.23 21.37 -1.52
C GLY A 108 -13.85 20.70 -1.56
N ILE A 109 -13.17 20.64 -0.44
CA ILE A 109 -11.88 19.99 -0.23
C ILE A 109 -11.77 19.50 1.21
N ALA A 110 -11.11 18.35 1.40
CA ALA A 110 -10.67 17.92 2.71
C ALA A 110 -9.28 17.25 2.64
N VAL A 111 -8.60 17.22 3.78
CA VAL A 111 -7.29 16.58 3.96
C VAL A 111 -7.39 15.56 5.08
N LEU A 112 -6.92 14.35 4.83
CA LEU A 112 -6.73 13.31 5.81
C LEU A 112 -5.23 13.02 5.98
N SER A 113 -4.73 13.23 7.18
CA SER A 113 -3.37 12.96 7.60
C SER A 113 -3.34 11.72 8.48
N ILE A 114 -2.57 10.70 8.11
CA ILE A 114 -2.35 9.48 8.91
C ILE A 114 -0.87 9.38 9.23
N CYS A 115 -0.53 9.16 10.50
CA CYS A 115 0.85 8.93 10.96
C CYS A 115 0.97 7.64 11.76
N ASN A 116 2.20 7.25 12.10
CA ASN A 116 2.54 6.10 12.94
C ASN A 116 1.98 4.77 12.40
N GLY A 117 1.88 4.61 11.07
CA GLY A 117 1.39 3.38 10.45
C GLY A 117 2.51 2.38 10.13
N TYR A 118 2.16 1.09 10.02
CA TYR A 118 3.13 0.06 9.59
C TYR A 118 3.49 0.24 8.11
N THR A 119 2.63 -0.11 7.19
CA THR A 119 2.78 0.14 5.75
C THR A 119 1.43 0.42 5.10
N SER A 120 1.42 1.32 4.11
CA SER A 120 0.19 1.71 3.43
C SER A 120 -0.32 0.69 2.40
N GLY A 121 0.50 -0.27 1.97
CA GLY A 121 0.16 -1.16 0.87
C GLY A 121 0.05 -0.44 -0.47
N GLU A 122 -0.99 -0.72 -1.25
CA GLU A 122 -1.25 -0.05 -2.52
C GLU A 122 -1.85 1.35 -2.29
N LEU A 123 -1.15 2.39 -2.69
CA LEU A 123 -1.64 3.77 -2.50
C LEU A 123 -2.89 4.08 -3.33
N GLY A 124 -3.00 3.48 -4.53
CA GLY A 124 -4.19 3.58 -5.38
C GLY A 124 -5.48 3.09 -4.73
N TYR A 125 -5.40 2.19 -3.75
CA TYR A 125 -6.55 1.69 -2.98
C TYR A 125 -7.33 2.83 -2.33
N TYR A 126 -6.65 3.75 -1.67
CA TYR A 126 -7.29 4.85 -0.95
C TYR A 126 -7.98 5.84 -1.89
N VAL A 127 -7.29 6.25 -2.96
CA VAL A 127 -7.84 7.24 -3.90
C VAL A 127 -8.96 6.67 -4.76
N ARG A 128 -8.96 5.36 -5.07
CA ARG A 128 -10.09 4.71 -5.74
C ARG A 128 -11.36 4.76 -4.88
N ARG A 129 -11.25 4.50 -3.59
CA ARG A 129 -12.41 4.56 -2.68
C ARG A 129 -13.03 5.95 -2.60
N LEU A 130 -12.25 7.01 -2.81
CA LEU A 130 -12.81 8.37 -2.90
C LEU A 130 -13.65 8.56 -4.17
N THR A 131 -13.27 7.90 -5.28
CA THR A 131 -14.03 7.99 -6.54
C THR A 131 -15.40 7.34 -6.47
N ASP A 132 -15.61 6.35 -5.57
CA ASP A 132 -16.90 5.72 -5.32
C ASP A 132 -17.92 6.71 -4.73
N HIS A 133 -17.44 7.85 -4.21
CA HIS A 133 -18.23 8.96 -3.65
C HIS A 133 -18.24 10.21 -4.55
N GLY A 134 -17.81 10.08 -5.82
CA GLY A 134 -17.75 11.21 -6.77
C GLY A 134 -16.62 12.20 -6.49
N LEU A 135 -15.63 11.84 -5.65
CA LEU A 135 -14.53 12.72 -5.28
C LEU A 135 -13.29 12.46 -6.14
N VAL A 136 -12.57 13.51 -6.46
CA VAL A 136 -11.20 13.40 -7.00
C VAL A 136 -10.24 13.21 -5.83
N GLY A 137 -9.43 12.14 -5.91
CA GLY A 137 -8.49 11.78 -4.85
C GLY A 137 -7.04 12.01 -5.23
N LEU A 138 -6.24 12.55 -4.32
CA LEU A 138 -4.77 12.62 -4.39
C LEU A 138 -4.19 11.99 -3.12
N GLY A 139 -3.24 11.08 -3.28
CA GLY A 139 -2.60 10.37 -2.17
C GLY A 139 -1.09 10.38 -2.26
N MET A 140 -0.44 10.50 -1.10
CA MET A 140 1.01 10.45 -0.95
C MET A 140 1.37 9.62 0.27
N THR A 141 2.43 8.84 0.18
CA THR A 141 2.96 8.08 1.32
C THR A 141 4.47 7.99 1.24
N ASN A 142 5.10 7.92 2.39
CA ASN A 142 6.50 7.51 2.51
C ASN A 142 6.58 6.07 3.06
N ALA A 143 7.77 5.55 3.20
CA ALA A 143 8.04 4.25 3.82
C ALA A 143 9.50 4.18 4.30
N GLY A 144 9.85 3.09 4.97
CA GLY A 144 11.21 2.74 5.36
C GLY A 144 11.64 1.37 4.86
N PRO A 145 12.94 1.16 4.68
CA PRO A 145 14.03 2.10 4.84
C PRO A 145 14.18 3.03 3.63
N ALA A 146 15.02 4.07 3.76
CA ALA A 146 15.43 4.87 2.62
C ALA A 146 16.18 4.00 1.59
N LEU A 147 15.85 4.18 0.31
CA LEU A 147 16.38 3.41 -0.82
C LEU A 147 16.87 4.32 -1.96
N MET A 148 16.38 5.55 -2.03
CA MET A 148 16.55 6.44 -3.17
C MET A 148 17.29 7.72 -2.76
N ALA A 149 18.18 8.19 -3.64
CA ALA A 149 18.94 9.43 -3.45
C ALA A 149 18.07 10.66 -3.76
N ALA A 150 18.38 11.76 -3.06
CA ALA A 150 17.95 13.10 -3.49
C ALA A 150 18.72 13.56 -4.74
N SER A 151 18.24 14.63 -5.37
CA SER A 151 18.93 15.21 -6.55
C SER A 151 20.36 15.62 -6.20
N GLY A 152 21.32 15.09 -6.97
CA GLY A 152 22.75 15.33 -6.77
C GLY A 152 23.38 14.55 -5.61
N GLY A 153 22.57 13.80 -4.82
CA GLY A 153 23.06 12.96 -3.75
C GLY A 153 23.45 11.56 -4.23
N THR A 154 24.24 10.85 -3.42
CA THR A 154 24.70 9.47 -3.66
C THR A 154 24.37 8.53 -2.51
N THR A 155 23.62 9.00 -1.53
CA THR A 155 23.19 8.22 -0.37
C THR A 155 21.66 8.15 -0.31
N PRO A 156 21.07 7.06 0.24
CA PRO A 156 19.63 6.92 0.34
C PRO A 156 19.05 7.86 1.40
N VAL A 157 18.05 8.65 1.02
CA VAL A 157 17.34 9.58 1.90
C VAL A 157 15.82 9.46 1.80
N PHE A 158 15.30 8.95 0.66
CA PHE A 158 13.89 8.67 0.45
C PHE A 158 13.66 7.17 0.30
N CYS A 159 12.46 6.70 0.62
CA CYS A 159 11.99 5.42 0.11
C CYS A 159 11.54 5.61 -1.36
N THR A 160 10.59 4.85 -1.85
CA THR A 160 10.07 5.02 -3.23
C THR A 160 9.07 6.16 -3.38
N ASN A 161 8.63 6.74 -2.28
CA ASN A 161 7.78 7.94 -2.15
C ASN A 161 6.69 8.01 -3.24
N PRO A 162 5.70 7.11 -3.23
CA PRO A 162 4.70 7.05 -4.27
C PRO A 162 3.67 8.16 -4.17
N LEU A 163 3.11 8.49 -5.34
CA LEU A 163 1.99 9.40 -5.54
C LEU A 163 0.85 8.62 -6.20
N ALA A 164 -0.38 8.80 -5.72
CA ALA A 164 -1.57 8.31 -6.37
C ALA A 164 -2.57 9.44 -6.64
N PHE A 165 -3.30 9.33 -7.74
CA PHE A 165 -4.34 10.25 -8.16
C PHE A 165 -5.48 9.45 -8.79
N ALA A 166 -6.73 9.81 -8.47
CA ALA A 166 -7.88 9.18 -9.08
C ALA A 166 -8.96 10.20 -9.40
N VAL A 167 -9.65 9.96 -10.51
CA VAL A 167 -10.78 10.78 -10.98
C VAL A 167 -11.96 9.85 -11.24
N PRO A 168 -13.16 10.13 -10.68
CA PRO A 168 -14.37 9.40 -10.99
C PRO A 168 -14.73 9.56 -12.47
N ARG A 169 -15.42 8.58 -13.03
CA ARG A 169 -15.91 8.62 -14.41
C ARG A 169 -17.40 8.33 -14.42
N LYS A 170 -18.08 8.90 -15.41
CA LYS A 170 -19.51 8.66 -15.63
C LYS A 170 -19.79 7.20 -15.98
N SER A 171 -18.86 6.54 -16.68
CA SER A 171 -19.00 5.16 -17.11
C SER A 171 -17.69 4.37 -16.92
N GLY A 172 -17.79 3.15 -16.38
CA GLY A 172 -16.66 2.25 -16.20
C GLY A 172 -15.77 2.62 -15.00
N PRO A 173 -14.57 2.01 -14.91
CA PRO A 173 -13.68 2.22 -13.79
C PRO A 173 -13.08 3.63 -13.79
N PRO A 174 -12.70 4.17 -12.60
CA PRO A 174 -12.06 5.47 -12.49
C PRO A 174 -10.71 5.51 -13.23
N LEU A 175 -10.30 6.71 -13.66
CA LEU A 175 -8.93 6.93 -14.07
C LEU A 175 -8.05 6.92 -12.79
N VAL A 176 -6.99 6.12 -12.79
CA VAL A 176 -6.09 6.00 -11.63
C VAL A 176 -4.64 6.04 -12.07
N ILE A 177 -3.90 6.99 -11.51
CA ILE A 177 -2.44 7.03 -11.54
C ILE A 177 -1.97 6.57 -10.17
N ASP A 178 -1.09 5.59 -10.11
CA ASP A 178 -0.44 5.13 -8.88
C ASP A 178 0.96 4.68 -9.22
N GLN A 179 1.94 5.48 -8.86
CA GLN A 179 3.32 5.34 -9.27
C GLN A 179 4.30 5.73 -8.17
N SER A 180 5.46 5.07 -8.14
CA SER A 180 6.59 5.48 -7.31
C SER A 180 7.33 6.67 -7.91
N SER A 181 8.09 7.37 -7.08
CA SER A 181 9.04 8.39 -7.55
C SER A 181 10.37 7.80 -8.01
N SER A 182 10.63 6.52 -7.77
CA SER A 182 11.84 5.83 -8.23
C SER A 182 11.77 5.48 -9.73
N ALA A 183 12.93 5.41 -10.38
CA ALA A 183 13.04 5.02 -11.79
C ALA A 183 12.52 3.60 -12.03
N THR A 184 12.55 2.74 -11.01
CA THR A 184 12.05 1.37 -11.08
C THR A 184 11.60 0.87 -9.71
N ALA A 185 10.80 -0.20 -9.69
CA ALA A 185 10.45 -0.90 -8.45
C ALA A 185 11.60 -1.80 -7.98
N LEU A 186 11.82 -1.87 -6.66
CA LEU A 186 12.81 -2.75 -6.02
C LEU A 186 12.71 -4.20 -6.52
N VAL A 187 11.49 -4.72 -6.69
CA VAL A 187 11.23 -6.08 -7.18
C VAL A 187 11.84 -6.35 -8.56
N LYS A 188 11.92 -5.34 -9.43
CA LYS A 188 12.54 -5.50 -10.75
C LYS A 188 14.05 -5.66 -10.64
N ILE A 189 14.71 -4.93 -9.73
CA ILE A 189 16.15 -5.06 -9.49
C ILE A 189 16.45 -6.41 -8.84
N LEU A 190 15.63 -6.86 -7.88
CA LEU A 190 15.77 -8.18 -7.27
C LEU A 190 15.67 -9.30 -8.30
N LYS A 191 14.67 -9.28 -9.19
CA LYS A 191 14.54 -10.27 -10.28
C LYS A 191 15.73 -10.25 -11.23
N ALA A 192 16.22 -9.07 -11.61
CA ALA A 192 17.41 -8.94 -12.44
C ALA A 192 18.66 -9.51 -11.74
N ALA A 193 18.78 -9.33 -10.42
CA ALA A 193 19.88 -9.90 -9.64
C ALA A 193 19.82 -11.43 -9.56
N GLU A 194 18.61 -12.01 -9.52
CA GLU A 194 18.38 -13.46 -9.53
C GLU A 194 18.65 -14.06 -10.93
N SER A 195 18.19 -13.40 -11.99
CA SER A 195 18.39 -13.87 -13.37
C SER A 195 19.79 -13.55 -13.93
N GLY A 196 20.55 -12.68 -13.27
CA GLY A 196 21.86 -12.20 -13.78
C GLY A 196 21.75 -11.21 -14.96
N GLU A 197 20.55 -10.67 -15.21
CA GLU A 197 20.33 -9.69 -16.28
C GLU A 197 20.78 -8.29 -15.87
N ALA A 198 21.39 -7.55 -16.79
CA ALA A 198 21.77 -6.17 -16.55
C ALA A 198 20.52 -5.26 -16.45
N ILE A 199 20.55 -4.33 -15.49
CA ILE A 199 19.51 -3.29 -15.40
C ILE A 199 19.80 -2.12 -16.36
N PRO A 200 18.77 -1.35 -16.76
CA PRO A 200 18.95 -0.12 -17.52
C PRO A 200 19.80 0.91 -16.77
N GLU A 201 20.55 1.70 -17.53
CA GLU A 201 21.24 2.86 -16.98
C GLU A 201 20.26 3.89 -16.42
N GLY A 202 20.65 4.59 -15.35
CA GLY A 202 19.81 5.59 -14.70
C GLY A 202 18.80 5.00 -13.68
N TRP A 203 18.88 3.70 -13.39
CA TRP A 203 18.06 3.12 -12.31
C TRP A 203 18.72 3.20 -10.94
N ALA A 204 20.07 3.08 -10.90
CA ALA A 204 20.78 3.05 -9.63
C ALA A 204 22.23 3.56 -9.78
N LEU A 205 22.82 3.89 -8.64
CA LEU A 205 24.26 4.04 -8.43
C LEU A 205 24.77 2.84 -7.63
N ASP A 206 26.04 2.51 -7.78
CA ASP A 206 26.75 1.54 -6.93
C ASP A 206 27.06 2.13 -5.53
N SER A 207 27.70 1.37 -4.67
CA SER A 207 28.12 1.79 -3.33
C SER A 207 29.16 2.94 -3.31
N ASN A 208 29.80 3.23 -4.46
CA ASN A 208 30.72 4.34 -4.64
C ASN A 208 30.06 5.58 -5.26
N GLY A 209 28.73 5.56 -5.46
CA GLY A 209 27.98 6.64 -6.06
C GLY A 209 28.14 6.77 -7.59
N LYS A 210 28.61 5.71 -8.28
CA LYS A 210 28.75 5.68 -9.73
C LYS A 210 27.57 4.97 -10.39
N PRO A 211 27.10 5.43 -11.58
CA PRO A 211 26.07 4.74 -12.34
C PRO A 211 26.43 3.26 -12.55
N THR A 212 25.46 2.38 -12.32
CA THR A 212 25.66 0.94 -12.47
C THR A 212 24.55 0.30 -13.31
N ARG A 213 24.90 -0.76 -14.03
CA ARG A 213 23.98 -1.67 -14.71
C ARG A 213 24.00 -3.06 -14.08
N ASP A 214 24.83 -3.28 -13.07
CA ASP A 214 24.86 -4.51 -12.30
C ASP A 214 23.78 -4.44 -11.20
N PRO A 215 22.75 -5.33 -11.22
CA PRO A 215 21.68 -5.30 -10.24
C PRO A 215 22.18 -5.64 -8.82
N LYS A 216 23.25 -6.40 -8.65
CA LYS A 216 23.82 -6.70 -7.34
C LYS A 216 24.52 -5.48 -6.72
N GLU A 217 25.23 -4.72 -7.54
CA GLU A 217 25.81 -3.44 -7.10
C GLU A 217 24.72 -2.38 -6.84
N ALA A 218 23.65 -2.36 -7.65
CA ALA A 218 22.49 -1.49 -7.42
C ALA A 218 21.82 -1.76 -6.05
N LEU A 219 21.71 -3.02 -5.63
CA LEU A 219 21.15 -3.41 -4.31
C LEU A 219 22.05 -3.03 -3.14
N ARG A 220 23.35 -2.79 -3.37
CA ARG A 220 24.31 -2.30 -2.36
C ARG A 220 24.44 -0.80 -2.34
N GLY A 221 24.01 -0.15 -3.40
CA GLY A 221 24.09 1.28 -3.62
C GLY A 221 22.78 2.00 -3.34
N VAL A 222 22.39 2.89 -4.26
CA VAL A 222 21.21 3.74 -4.10
C VAL A 222 20.41 3.82 -5.39
N PHE A 223 19.09 3.80 -5.29
CA PHE A 223 18.20 3.95 -6.43
C PHE A 223 18.09 5.41 -6.85
N LEU A 224 17.75 5.63 -8.10
CA LEU A 224 17.54 6.94 -8.67
C LEU A 224 16.05 7.21 -8.89
N ALA A 225 15.67 8.48 -8.88
CA ALA A 225 14.33 8.92 -9.22
C ALA A 225 14.07 8.84 -10.74
N PHE A 226 12.83 8.61 -11.16
CA PHE A 226 12.46 8.70 -12.57
C PHE A 226 12.71 10.13 -13.10
N GLY A 227 13.13 10.26 -14.38
CA GLY A 227 13.36 11.56 -14.99
C GLY A 227 14.40 12.45 -14.27
N GLY A 228 15.31 11.84 -13.49
CA GLY A 228 16.41 12.51 -12.82
C GLY A 228 15.96 13.54 -11.78
N GLN A 229 16.45 14.78 -11.87
CA GLN A 229 16.16 15.85 -10.91
C GLN A 229 14.66 16.11 -10.72
N ARG A 230 13.85 16.02 -11.79
CA ARG A 230 12.40 16.29 -11.71
C ARG A 230 11.68 15.26 -10.84
N GLY A 231 12.00 14.00 -10.99
CA GLY A 231 11.45 12.93 -10.14
C GLY A 231 11.99 13.01 -8.71
N ALA A 232 13.26 13.38 -8.50
CA ALA A 232 13.81 13.58 -7.17
C ALA A 232 13.14 14.75 -6.43
N ASN A 233 12.79 15.83 -7.13
CA ASN A 233 12.00 16.94 -6.56
C ASN A 233 10.57 16.47 -6.19
N LEU A 234 9.95 15.63 -7.00
CA LEU A 234 8.66 15.02 -6.67
C LEU A 234 8.77 14.12 -5.43
N ALA A 235 9.83 13.31 -5.33
CA ALA A 235 10.09 12.49 -4.14
C ALA A 235 10.26 13.34 -2.88
N LEU A 236 10.96 14.45 -2.98
CA LEU A 236 11.11 15.41 -1.87
C LEU A 236 9.76 16.03 -1.47
N MET A 237 8.93 16.42 -2.44
CA MET A 237 7.58 16.93 -2.18
C MET A 237 6.73 15.87 -1.45
N VAL A 238 6.76 14.63 -1.90
CA VAL A 238 6.05 13.52 -1.24
C VAL A 238 6.58 13.31 0.17
N GLU A 239 7.90 13.33 0.39
CA GLU A 239 8.50 13.18 1.72
C GLU A 239 8.02 14.26 2.68
N LEU A 240 8.06 15.52 2.24
CA LEU A 240 7.62 16.66 3.07
C LEU A 240 6.12 16.58 3.40
N LEU A 241 5.29 16.10 2.48
CA LEU A 241 3.85 15.96 2.69
C LEU A 241 3.49 14.71 3.48
N ALA A 242 4.07 13.57 3.13
CA ALA A 242 3.71 12.28 3.73
C ALA A 242 4.40 12.05 5.09
N ALA A 243 5.60 12.56 5.33
CA ALA A 243 6.27 12.48 6.62
C ALA A 243 6.19 13.81 7.39
N GLY A 244 6.61 14.92 6.76
CA GLY A 244 6.70 16.21 7.45
C GLY A 244 5.36 16.74 7.94
N VAL A 245 4.36 16.82 7.05
CA VAL A 245 3.03 17.36 7.39
C VAL A 245 2.24 16.41 8.29
N THR A 246 2.38 15.10 8.11
CA THR A 246 1.66 14.13 8.93
C THR A 246 2.29 13.91 10.31
N GLY A 247 3.57 14.26 10.49
CA GLY A 247 4.33 13.98 11.70
C GLY A 247 4.83 12.52 11.78
N ALA A 248 4.86 11.81 10.65
CA ALA A 248 5.42 10.47 10.55
C ALA A 248 6.96 10.49 10.54
N ASN A 249 7.59 9.31 10.63
CA ASN A 249 9.04 9.20 10.50
C ASN A 249 9.50 9.61 9.09
N TRP A 250 10.59 10.36 9.00
CA TRP A 250 11.29 10.57 7.74
C TRP A 250 11.79 9.22 7.19
N SER A 251 11.78 9.03 5.88
CA SER A 251 12.26 7.78 5.27
C SER A 251 13.69 7.44 5.67
N VAL A 252 14.55 8.45 5.87
CA VAL A 252 15.95 8.29 6.28
C VAL A 252 16.08 7.76 7.71
N ASP A 253 15.11 8.03 8.58
CA ASP A 253 15.08 7.60 9.98
C ASP A 253 14.17 6.40 10.21
N ALA A 254 13.32 6.07 9.23
CA ALA A 254 12.33 5.01 9.35
C ALA A 254 12.99 3.63 9.37
N PRO A 255 12.65 2.76 10.34
CA PRO A 255 13.09 1.38 10.34
C PRO A 255 12.60 0.62 9.09
N ALA A 256 13.29 -0.46 8.76
CA ALA A 256 12.86 -1.33 7.68
C ALA A 256 11.53 -2.02 8.04
N PHE A 257 10.56 -2.04 7.10
CA PHE A 257 9.26 -2.67 7.33
C PHE A 257 9.35 -4.21 7.46
N ASN A 258 10.38 -4.84 6.88
CA ASN A 258 10.50 -6.30 6.76
C ASN A 258 11.56 -6.93 7.69
N LYS A 259 12.14 -6.18 8.61
CA LYS A 259 13.13 -6.68 9.57
C LYS A 259 13.27 -5.77 10.79
N GLY A 260 13.74 -6.36 11.91
CA GLY A 260 13.82 -5.67 13.20
C GLY A 260 12.48 -5.70 13.93
N GLU A 261 12.40 -4.99 15.06
CA GLU A 261 11.25 -5.03 15.98
C GLU A 261 10.49 -3.68 16.04
N ARG A 262 10.93 -2.68 15.29
CA ARG A 262 10.32 -1.34 15.34
C ARG A 262 9.39 -1.10 14.17
N CYS A 263 8.26 -0.45 14.44
CA CYS A 263 7.36 0.04 13.42
C CYS A 263 8.06 1.07 12.52
N PRO A 264 7.90 1.01 11.18
CA PRO A 264 8.40 2.05 10.28
C PRO A 264 7.85 3.44 10.60
N GLY A 265 6.64 3.53 11.16
CA GLY A 265 5.99 4.79 11.47
C GLY A 265 5.73 5.62 10.21
N THR A 266 5.18 4.96 9.17
CA THR A 266 4.91 5.62 7.88
C THR A 266 3.78 6.63 7.97
N GLY A 267 3.78 7.59 7.06
CA GLY A 267 2.73 8.57 6.89
C GLY A 267 1.96 8.40 5.59
N VAL A 268 0.68 8.74 5.64
CA VAL A 268 -0.19 8.84 4.46
C VAL A 268 -0.89 10.19 4.50
N LEU A 269 -0.77 10.97 3.43
CA LEU A 269 -1.55 12.18 3.23
C LEU A 269 -2.52 11.96 2.07
N LEU A 270 -3.81 12.17 2.33
CA LEU A 270 -4.85 12.12 1.31
C LEU A 270 -5.54 13.48 1.19
N ILE A 271 -5.81 13.90 -0.03
CA ILE A 271 -6.61 15.08 -0.35
C ILE A 271 -7.80 14.62 -1.18
N ALA A 272 -9.00 15.00 -0.79
CA ALA A 272 -10.23 14.74 -1.52
C ALA A 272 -10.82 16.08 -2.00
N LEU A 273 -11.19 16.14 -3.27
CA LEU A 273 -11.82 17.32 -3.88
C LEU A 273 -13.25 16.97 -4.31
N GLN A 274 -14.21 17.86 -4.01
CA GLN A 274 -15.57 17.78 -4.53
C GLN A 274 -15.64 18.60 -5.83
N PRO A 275 -15.55 17.96 -7.00
CA PRO A 275 -15.41 18.70 -8.25
C PRO A 275 -16.62 19.56 -8.59
N ASP A 276 -17.84 19.15 -8.23
CA ASP A 276 -19.06 19.89 -8.52
C ASP A 276 -19.15 21.23 -7.78
N LEU A 277 -18.57 21.30 -6.56
CA LEU A 277 -18.46 22.58 -5.84
C LEU A 277 -17.42 23.52 -6.45
N LEU A 278 -16.41 22.99 -7.13
CA LEU A 278 -15.34 23.77 -7.75
C LEU A 278 -15.71 24.25 -9.16
N LEU A 279 -16.39 23.41 -9.94
CA LEU A 279 -16.76 23.70 -11.33
C LEU A 279 -18.20 24.24 -11.45
N GLY A 280 -19.07 23.91 -10.52
CA GLY A 280 -20.51 23.92 -10.66
C GLY A 280 -21.02 22.53 -11.04
N ALA A 281 -22.04 22.42 -11.85
CA ALA A 281 -22.52 21.12 -12.34
C ALA A 281 -21.66 20.59 -13.52
N ASP A 282 -21.82 19.31 -13.85
CA ASP A 282 -21.32 18.65 -15.06
C ASP A 282 -19.83 18.30 -15.12
N PHE A 283 -19.15 18.14 -13.95
CA PHE A 283 -17.76 17.66 -13.94
C PHE A 283 -17.60 16.30 -14.62
N ASP A 284 -18.46 15.35 -14.31
CA ASP A 284 -18.40 13.99 -14.84
C ASP A 284 -18.53 13.97 -16.37
N GLU A 285 -19.46 14.76 -16.93
CA GLU A 285 -19.65 14.86 -18.38
C GLU A 285 -18.47 15.51 -19.07
N ARG A 286 -17.96 16.58 -18.49
CA ARG A 286 -16.79 17.28 -19.01
C ARG A 286 -15.53 16.39 -18.98
N CYS A 287 -15.34 15.69 -17.89
CA CYS A 287 -14.21 14.76 -17.72
C CYS A 287 -14.31 13.59 -18.70
N GLU A 288 -15.47 12.95 -18.80
CA GLU A 288 -15.70 11.83 -19.71
C GLU A 288 -15.49 12.24 -21.17
N ALA A 289 -16.03 13.38 -21.60
CA ALA A 289 -15.83 13.88 -22.95
C ALA A 289 -14.34 14.11 -23.28
N TYR A 290 -13.56 14.63 -22.33
CA TYR A 290 -12.13 14.85 -22.52
C TYR A 290 -11.36 13.52 -22.58
N LEU A 291 -11.64 12.59 -21.67
CA LEU A 291 -10.98 11.28 -21.64
C LEU A 291 -11.29 10.44 -22.88
N THR A 292 -12.53 10.48 -23.37
CA THR A 292 -12.94 9.85 -24.63
C THR A 292 -12.16 10.41 -25.81
N ARG A 293 -12.05 11.74 -25.92
CA ARG A 293 -11.22 12.37 -26.97
C ARG A 293 -9.75 11.95 -26.89
N LEU A 294 -9.18 11.90 -25.69
CA LEU A 294 -7.80 11.43 -25.53
C LEU A 294 -7.62 10.00 -26.04
N ALA A 295 -8.56 9.11 -25.74
CA ALA A 295 -8.50 7.72 -26.15
C ALA A 295 -8.76 7.53 -27.64
N GLU A 296 -9.80 8.15 -28.19
CA GLU A 296 -10.30 7.91 -29.55
C GLU A 296 -9.56 8.76 -30.60
N ASP A 297 -9.47 10.07 -30.37
CA ASP A 297 -8.88 10.99 -31.35
C ASP A 297 -7.34 11.01 -31.29
N HIS A 298 -6.79 10.81 -30.08
CA HIS A 298 -5.34 10.92 -29.85
C HIS A 298 -4.67 9.57 -29.52
N HIS A 299 -5.42 8.47 -29.46
CA HIS A 299 -4.94 7.13 -29.13
C HIS A 299 -4.11 7.07 -27.85
N ALA A 300 -4.43 7.94 -26.89
CA ALA A 300 -3.70 8.04 -25.64
C ALA A 300 -4.06 6.89 -24.69
N HIS A 301 -3.05 6.37 -24.00
CA HIS A 301 -3.29 5.42 -22.92
C HIS A 301 -3.86 6.13 -21.70
N LEU A 302 -5.03 5.68 -21.22
CA LEU A 302 -5.66 6.19 -20.00
C LEU A 302 -5.22 5.35 -18.80
N PRO A 303 -4.49 5.94 -17.84
CA PRO A 303 -3.98 5.21 -16.69
C PRO A 303 -5.10 4.57 -15.85
N GLY A 304 -4.89 3.33 -15.45
CA GLY A 304 -5.80 2.61 -14.55
C GLY A 304 -7.04 2.00 -15.20
N ILE A 305 -7.51 2.50 -16.35
CA ILE A 305 -8.77 2.04 -16.98
C ILE A 305 -8.72 0.54 -17.29
N GLN A 306 -7.71 0.10 -18.03
CA GLN A 306 -7.58 -1.32 -18.38
C GLN A 306 -7.45 -2.22 -17.15
N ARG A 307 -6.75 -1.75 -16.11
CA ARG A 307 -6.66 -2.49 -14.84
C ARG A 307 -8.00 -2.57 -14.13
N GLY A 308 -8.74 -1.49 -14.12
CA GLY A 308 -10.07 -1.46 -13.52
C GLY A 308 -11.05 -2.43 -14.20
N LEU A 309 -11.04 -2.48 -15.55
CA LEU A 309 -11.83 -3.46 -16.31
C LEU A 309 -11.41 -4.89 -15.97
N GLN A 310 -10.12 -5.17 -15.94
CA GLN A 310 -9.61 -6.48 -15.55
C GLN A 310 -9.93 -6.83 -14.08
N ALA A 311 -9.97 -5.83 -13.19
CA ALA A 311 -10.36 -6.04 -11.81
C ALA A 311 -11.84 -6.42 -11.68
N GLN A 312 -12.72 -5.81 -12.46
CA GLN A 312 -14.13 -6.20 -12.55
C GLN A 312 -14.28 -7.64 -13.06
N GLU A 313 -13.57 -7.99 -14.13
CA GLU A 313 -13.58 -9.38 -14.65
C GLU A 313 -13.07 -10.38 -13.60
N ARG A 314 -11.98 -10.06 -12.89
CA ARG A 314 -11.45 -10.93 -11.82
C ARG A 314 -12.40 -11.04 -10.64
N ARG A 315 -13.16 -10.00 -10.32
CA ARG A 315 -14.16 -10.04 -9.27
C ARG A 315 -15.28 -11.03 -9.58
N GLU A 316 -15.66 -11.15 -10.84
CA GLU A 316 -16.69 -12.10 -11.29
C GLU A 316 -16.15 -13.52 -11.48
N ARG A 317 -14.95 -13.66 -12.05
CA ARG A 317 -14.37 -14.96 -12.44
C ARG A 317 -13.42 -15.56 -11.42
N GLY A 318 -13.06 -14.83 -10.38
CA GLY A 318 -12.03 -15.19 -9.42
C GLY A 318 -10.65 -14.64 -9.77
N ILE A 319 -9.81 -14.57 -8.75
CA ILE A 319 -8.43 -14.07 -8.82
C ILE A 319 -7.45 -15.22 -8.99
N GLU A 320 -6.48 -15.04 -9.88
CA GLU A 320 -5.40 -16.01 -10.07
C GLU A 320 -4.27 -15.73 -9.10
N VAL A 321 -3.89 -16.76 -8.35
CA VAL A 321 -2.79 -16.73 -7.37
C VAL A 321 -1.82 -17.86 -7.73
N PRO A 322 -0.48 -17.64 -7.72
CA PRO A 322 0.45 -18.74 -7.89
C PRO A 322 0.13 -19.88 -6.91
N SER A 323 0.01 -21.12 -7.42
CA SER A 323 -0.41 -22.26 -6.59
C SER A 323 0.48 -22.50 -5.39
N GLU A 324 1.79 -22.27 -5.52
CA GLU A 324 2.76 -22.37 -4.41
C GLU A 324 2.48 -21.34 -3.31
N LEU A 325 2.14 -20.09 -3.69
CA LEU A 325 1.79 -19.06 -2.71
C LEU A 325 0.49 -19.43 -1.98
N TRP A 326 -0.54 -19.83 -2.74
CA TRP A 326 -1.83 -20.20 -2.18
C TRP A 326 -1.71 -21.37 -1.20
N GLN A 327 -1.01 -22.43 -1.59
CA GLN A 327 -0.75 -23.58 -0.75
C GLN A 327 0.00 -23.19 0.53
N ARG A 328 1.05 -22.38 0.41
CA ARG A 328 1.80 -21.86 1.57
C ARG A 328 0.92 -21.07 2.54
N LEU A 329 0.00 -20.25 2.04
CA LEU A 329 -0.93 -19.50 2.89
C LEU A 329 -1.92 -20.44 3.60
N GLN A 330 -2.39 -21.50 2.94
CA GLN A 330 -3.23 -22.51 3.57
C GLN A 330 -2.47 -23.30 4.64
N GLU A 331 -1.25 -23.70 4.38
CA GLU A 331 -0.38 -24.37 5.37
C GLU A 331 -0.15 -23.50 6.60
N LEU A 332 0.09 -22.18 6.43
CA LEU A 332 0.25 -21.25 7.55
C LEU A 332 -1.00 -21.15 8.43
N ARG A 333 -2.19 -21.24 7.83
CA ARG A 333 -3.46 -21.29 8.55
C ARG A 333 -3.58 -22.57 9.37
N ASP A 334 -3.36 -23.72 8.73
CA ASP A 334 -3.59 -25.05 9.32
C ASP A 334 -2.58 -25.37 10.42
N LEU A 335 -1.30 -24.93 10.29
CA LEU A 335 -0.26 -25.13 11.32
C LEU A 335 -0.64 -24.51 12.67
N LYS A 336 -1.35 -23.40 12.71
CA LYS A 336 -1.75 -22.77 13.98
C LYS A 336 -2.94 -23.46 14.66
N ASP A 337 -3.81 -24.09 13.87
CA ASP A 337 -4.90 -24.91 14.41
C ASP A 337 -4.39 -26.18 15.12
N GLU A 338 -3.28 -26.74 14.66
CA GLU A 338 -2.61 -27.89 15.33
C GLU A 338 -1.96 -27.51 16.67
N TYR A 339 -1.50 -26.26 16.83
CA TYR A 339 -0.82 -25.77 18.03
C TYR A 339 -1.71 -24.96 18.96
N ASP A 340 -3.03 -24.95 18.77
CA ASP A 340 -3.97 -24.32 19.72
C ASP A 340 -4.04 -25.12 21.02
N LEU A 341 -3.17 -24.72 21.97
CA LEU A 341 -3.08 -25.33 23.30
C LEU A 341 -4.43 -25.29 24.09
N SER A 342 -5.41 -24.48 23.67
CA SER A 342 -6.73 -24.43 24.28
C SER A 342 -7.55 -25.67 23.91
N LYS A 343 -7.27 -26.30 22.77
CA LYS A 343 -7.88 -27.56 22.31
C LYS A 343 -7.24 -28.82 22.92
N LEU A 344 -6.06 -28.68 23.53
CA LEU A 344 -5.40 -29.79 24.23
C LEU A 344 -6.11 -30.06 25.57
N LYS A 345 -6.72 -31.23 25.72
CA LYS A 345 -7.16 -31.71 27.03
C LYS A 345 -5.95 -31.67 27.96
N LYS A 346 -6.04 -30.89 29.07
CA LYS A 346 -5.05 -30.86 30.13
C LYS A 346 -4.83 -32.28 30.64
N GLN A 347 -3.81 -32.97 30.16
CA GLN A 347 -3.34 -34.17 30.80
C GLN A 347 -2.52 -33.77 32.04
N PRO A 348 -2.78 -34.33 33.22
CA PRO A 348 -1.95 -34.07 34.41
C PRO A 348 -0.52 -34.41 34.11
N ASN A 349 0.39 -33.49 34.36
CA ASN A 349 1.81 -33.72 34.19
C ASN A 349 2.28 -34.92 35.10
N PRO A 350 2.69 -36.07 34.53
CA PRO A 350 3.03 -37.24 35.32
C PRO A 350 4.26 -37.06 36.19
N TYR A 351 4.98 -35.96 36.06
CA TYR A 351 6.21 -35.67 36.85
C TYR A 351 5.93 -34.79 38.08
N VAL A 352 4.73 -34.24 38.24
CA VAL A 352 4.38 -33.43 39.45
C VAL A 352 4.26 -34.29 40.73
N SER A 353 4.03 -35.59 40.60
CA SER A 353 3.94 -36.50 41.72
C SER A 353 5.30 -36.95 42.29
N ARG A 354 6.42 -36.55 41.68
CA ARG A 354 7.80 -36.90 42.14
C ARG A 354 8.51 -35.76 42.86
N LEU A 355 7.84 -34.64 43.11
CA LEU A 355 8.36 -33.50 43.88
C LEU A 355 7.58 -33.34 45.21
N LYS A 356 7.51 -34.47 45.98
CA LYS A 356 7.16 -34.43 47.42
C LYS A 356 8.26 -35.17 48.19
#